data_96c39c88436c8dc051e9cf24afb5b73e
#
_entry.id   96c39c88436c8dc051e9cf24afb5b73e
#
_cell.length_a   1.000
_cell.length_b   1.000
_cell.length_c   1.000
_cell.angle_alpha   90.00
_cell.angle_beta   90.00
_cell.angle_gamma   90.00
#
_symmetry.space_group_name_H-M   'P 1'
#
loop_
_entity.id
_entity.type
_entity.pdbx_description
1 polymer ?
#
loop_
_entity_poly.entity_id
_entity_poly.type
_entity_poly.pdbx_seq_one_letter_code
_entity_poly.pdbx_strand_id
1 'polypeptide(L)'
;MKLVKKLPEHKRAKTLIVGAGVGGRIVVKEIQSHPELGYEILGFIDDDQKKLHRRFHGVEVIGTVFDIPAVVDRFEIKAVIICIPSASGEINRNIVARCEESGVDYRIIPGVFEILGDTVDVSPIRDVDVEDLLRRPPVTINSKKILAYLSNNVVLVTGAGGSIGSELCRQICKIRPRQILLLGHGENSIYQINRELKASYPHVQIEPI
;
A
#
# COMPACT_ATOMS: atom_id res chain seq x y z
N MET A 1 15.48 19.00 21.44
CA MET A 1 14.09 19.32 21.11
C MET A 1 14.11 20.36 20.00
N LYS A 2 14.07 19.94 18.71
CA LYS A 2 14.08 20.87 17.57
C LYS A 2 12.66 21.44 17.41
N LEU A 3 12.50 22.74 17.58
CA LEU A 3 11.28 23.47 17.23
C LEU A 3 11.03 23.30 15.71
N VAL A 4 10.07 22.48 15.34
CA VAL A 4 9.57 22.38 13.97
C VAL A 4 8.83 23.68 13.68
N LYS A 5 9.40 24.52 12.83
CA LYS A 5 8.76 25.75 12.36
C LYS A 5 7.51 25.35 11.56
N LYS A 6 6.31 25.58 12.11
CA LYS A 6 5.06 25.52 11.33
C LYS A 6 5.19 26.43 10.12
N LEU A 7 5.12 25.86 8.92
CA LEU A 7 5.01 26.65 7.69
C LEU A 7 3.70 27.44 7.74
N PRO A 8 3.71 28.76 7.40
CA PRO A 8 2.50 29.56 7.35
C PRO A 8 1.52 28.97 6.30
N GLU A 9 0.21 29.04 6.56
CA GLU A 9 -0.85 28.41 5.73
C GLU A 9 -0.76 28.77 4.24
N HIS A 10 -0.31 29.99 3.90
CA HIS A 10 -0.12 30.43 2.51
C HIS A 10 1.10 29.82 1.79
N LYS A 11 1.88 28.93 2.44
CA LYS A 11 3.01 28.19 1.83
C LYS A 11 2.73 26.72 1.64
N ARG A 12 1.53 26.24 1.96
CA ARG A 12 1.17 24.83 1.74
C ARG A 12 0.78 24.61 0.31
N ALA A 13 1.22 23.49 -0.27
CA ALA A 13 0.83 23.09 -1.61
C ALA A 13 -0.61 22.57 -1.61
N LYS A 14 -1.51 23.21 -2.33
CA LYS A 14 -2.86 22.71 -2.59
C LYS A 14 -2.77 21.35 -3.26
N THR A 15 -3.33 20.32 -2.66
CA THR A 15 -3.04 18.92 -3.00
C THR A 15 -4.31 18.12 -3.20
N LEU A 16 -4.32 17.26 -4.23
CA LEU A 16 -5.32 16.23 -4.44
C LEU A 16 -4.77 14.87 -4.01
N ILE A 17 -5.66 14.04 -3.47
CA ILE A 17 -5.36 12.64 -3.18
C ILE A 17 -6.12 11.76 -4.18
N VAL A 18 -5.42 10.97 -4.98
CA VAL A 18 -6.04 10.00 -5.90
C VAL A 18 -6.17 8.67 -5.19
N GLY A 19 -7.43 8.25 -5.00
CA GLY A 19 -7.83 7.08 -4.24
C GLY A 19 -8.42 7.40 -2.86
N ALA A 20 -9.75 7.35 -2.74
CA ALA A 20 -10.50 7.50 -1.48
C ALA A 20 -10.75 6.15 -0.79
N GLY A 21 -9.84 5.18 -0.99
CA GLY A 21 -9.80 3.88 -0.31
C GLY A 21 -9.18 3.99 1.08
N VAL A 22 -8.89 2.83 1.70
CA VAL A 22 -8.25 2.79 3.03
C VAL A 22 -6.93 3.55 3.05
N GLY A 23 -6.05 3.31 2.06
CA GLY A 23 -4.74 3.96 1.97
C GLY A 23 -4.84 5.48 1.89
N GLY A 24 -5.65 6.01 0.96
CA GLY A 24 -5.81 7.46 0.82
C GLY A 24 -6.38 8.15 2.05
N ARG A 25 -7.32 7.50 2.75
CA ARG A 25 -7.90 8.04 4.01
C ARG A 25 -6.87 8.12 5.13
N ILE A 26 -6.01 7.11 5.24
CA ILE A 26 -4.92 7.10 6.23
C ILE A 26 -3.94 8.24 5.93
N VAL A 27 -3.57 8.40 4.65
CA VAL A 27 -2.66 9.47 4.22
C VAL A 27 -3.24 10.86 4.51
N VAL A 28 -4.53 11.07 4.26
CA VAL A 28 -5.19 12.34 4.60
C VAL A 28 -5.14 12.61 6.10
N LYS A 29 -5.47 11.62 6.94
CA LYS A 29 -5.39 11.74 8.41
C LYS A 29 -3.97 12.10 8.86
N GLU A 30 -2.98 11.47 8.27
CA GLU A 30 -1.56 11.69 8.61
C GLU A 30 -1.10 13.10 8.20
N ILE A 31 -1.41 13.53 6.96
CA ILE A 31 -1.09 14.88 6.50
C ILE A 31 -1.79 15.95 7.37
N GLN A 32 -3.03 15.72 7.77
CA GLN A 32 -3.77 16.62 8.67
C GLN A 32 -3.14 16.71 10.07
N SER A 33 -2.56 15.60 10.55
CA SER A 33 -1.88 15.53 11.83
C SER A 33 -0.47 16.16 11.79
N HIS A 34 0.13 16.25 10.59
CA HIS A 34 1.50 16.77 10.36
C HIS A 34 1.52 17.94 9.37
N PRO A 35 1.06 19.13 9.80
CA PRO A 35 1.02 20.34 8.95
C PRO A 35 2.39 20.77 8.39
N GLU A 36 3.47 20.33 9.03
CA GLU A 36 4.86 20.57 8.63
C GLU A 36 5.24 19.90 7.29
N LEU A 37 4.47 18.90 6.82
CA LEU A 37 4.64 18.29 5.52
C LEU A 37 4.35 19.25 4.35
N GLY A 38 3.68 20.38 4.64
CA GLY A 38 3.48 21.44 3.66
C GLY A 38 2.39 21.16 2.63
N TYR A 39 1.49 20.19 2.87
CA TYR A 39 0.33 19.88 2.01
C TYR A 39 -0.96 20.45 2.59
N GLU A 40 -1.83 20.95 1.69
CA GLU A 40 -3.20 21.34 1.98
C GLU A 40 -4.14 20.48 1.13
N ILE A 41 -4.84 19.53 1.75
CA ILE A 41 -5.69 18.59 1.02
C ILE A 41 -7.03 19.26 0.67
N LEU A 42 -7.30 19.45 -0.63
CA LEU A 42 -8.53 20.07 -1.11
C LEU A 42 -9.62 19.03 -1.48
N GLY A 43 -9.24 17.83 -1.90
CA GLY A 43 -10.20 16.81 -2.30
C GLY A 43 -9.59 15.47 -2.60
N PHE A 44 -10.46 14.47 -2.68
CA PHE A 44 -10.15 13.17 -3.26
C PHE A 44 -10.58 13.09 -4.72
N ILE A 45 -9.86 12.30 -5.49
CA ILE A 45 -10.23 11.80 -6.81
C ILE A 45 -10.41 10.28 -6.68
N ASP A 46 -11.54 9.72 -7.11
CA ASP A 46 -11.80 8.27 -7.06
C ASP A 46 -12.83 7.88 -8.14
N ASP A 47 -12.55 6.82 -8.92
CA ASP A 47 -13.42 6.39 -10.03
C ASP A 47 -14.66 5.62 -9.56
N ASP A 48 -14.76 5.26 -8.26
CA ASP A 48 -15.94 4.64 -7.70
C ASP A 48 -17.08 5.67 -7.52
N GLN A 49 -18.06 5.63 -8.42
CA GLN A 49 -19.23 6.51 -8.43
C GLN A 49 -19.99 6.53 -7.09
N LYS A 50 -19.91 5.45 -6.30
CA LYS A 50 -20.57 5.39 -4.98
C LYS A 50 -19.89 6.29 -3.94
N LYS A 51 -18.65 6.72 -4.21
CA LYS A 51 -17.89 7.61 -3.32
C LYS A 51 -18.00 9.08 -3.72
N LEU A 52 -18.44 9.38 -4.94
CA LEU A 52 -18.56 10.76 -5.43
C LEU A 52 -19.42 11.59 -4.46
N HIS A 53 -18.96 12.82 -4.15
CA HIS A 53 -19.54 13.74 -3.17
C HIS A 53 -19.57 13.25 -1.71
N ARG A 54 -19.03 12.08 -1.40
CA ARG A 54 -18.87 11.64 -0.01
C ARG A 54 -17.65 12.28 0.61
N ARG A 55 -17.69 12.46 1.93
CA ARG A 55 -16.58 13.01 2.71
C ARG A 55 -15.92 11.95 3.57
N PHE A 56 -14.58 11.96 3.59
CA PHE A 56 -13.75 11.11 4.44
C PHE A 56 -12.73 12.00 5.17
N HIS A 57 -12.71 11.95 6.49
CA HIS A 57 -11.90 12.86 7.33
C HIS A 57 -12.11 14.35 6.99
N GLY A 58 -13.34 14.73 6.68
CA GLY A 58 -13.69 16.11 6.30
C GLY A 58 -13.40 16.50 4.86
N VAL A 59 -12.67 15.64 4.08
CA VAL A 59 -12.31 15.87 2.69
C VAL A 59 -13.30 15.19 1.75
N GLU A 60 -13.78 15.91 0.74
CA GLU A 60 -14.76 15.44 -0.23
C GLU A 60 -14.13 14.74 -1.43
N VAL A 61 -14.82 13.72 -1.98
CA VAL A 61 -14.52 13.15 -3.30
C VAL A 61 -15.14 14.05 -4.36
N ILE A 62 -14.30 14.83 -5.05
CA ILE A 62 -14.72 15.93 -5.93
C ILE A 62 -14.73 15.57 -7.41
N GLY A 63 -14.27 14.38 -7.77
CA GLY A 63 -14.25 13.94 -9.17
C GLY A 63 -13.58 12.58 -9.34
N THR A 64 -13.47 12.18 -10.61
CA THR A 64 -12.81 10.98 -11.11
C THR A 64 -11.43 11.29 -11.67
N VAL A 65 -10.65 10.28 -12.06
CA VAL A 65 -9.34 10.47 -12.71
C VAL A 65 -9.44 11.32 -13.98
N PHE A 66 -10.56 11.26 -14.71
CA PHE A 66 -10.78 12.07 -15.91
C PHE A 66 -10.96 13.57 -15.60
N ASP A 67 -11.39 13.90 -14.39
CA ASP A 67 -11.63 15.28 -13.98
C ASP A 67 -10.35 15.98 -13.47
N ILE A 68 -9.20 15.27 -13.34
CA ILE A 68 -7.96 15.83 -12.80
C ILE A 68 -7.58 17.15 -13.49
N PRO A 69 -7.53 17.26 -14.84
CA PRO A 69 -7.14 18.53 -15.48
C PRO A 69 -8.05 19.70 -15.10
N ALA A 70 -9.35 19.50 -15.15
CA ALA A 70 -10.33 20.54 -14.83
C ALA A 70 -10.28 20.96 -13.34
N VAL A 71 -10.05 19.99 -12.45
CA VAL A 71 -9.92 20.23 -11.01
C VAL A 71 -8.61 20.96 -10.69
N VAL A 72 -7.50 20.57 -11.35
CA VAL A 72 -6.21 21.23 -11.20
C VAL A 72 -6.31 22.71 -11.55
N ASP A 73 -6.88 23.02 -12.69
CA ASP A 73 -7.07 24.42 -13.15
C ASP A 73 -8.00 25.20 -12.23
N ARG A 74 -9.17 24.62 -11.91
CA ARG A 74 -10.20 25.31 -11.13
C ARG A 74 -9.76 25.68 -9.73
N PHE A 75 -9.02 24.78 -9.07
CA PHE A 75 -8.61 24.95 -7.67
C PHE A 75 -7.14 25.35 -7.50
N GLU A 76 -6.41 25.54 -8.60
CA GLU A 76 -4.98 25.87 -8.61
C GLU A 76 -4.14 24.84 -7.84
N ILE A 77 -4.40 23.56 -8.09
CA ILE A 77 -3.70 22.46 -7.44
C ILE A 77 -2.21 22.49 -7.80
N LYS A 78 -1.35 22.23 -6.83
CA LYS A 78 0.11 22.23 -6.99
C LYS A 78 0.72 20.84 -6.88
N ALA A 79 0.01 19.88 -6.26
CA ALA A 79 0.49 18.52 -6.11
C ALA A 79 -0.66 17.51 -6.19
N VAL A 80 -0.36 16.34 -6.72
CA VAL A 80 -1.24 15.16 -6.73
C VAL A 80 -0.50 14.02 -6.04
N ILE A 81 -1.13 13.36 -5.06
CA ILE A 81 -0.56 12.20 -4.38
C ILE A 81 -1.40 10.97 -4.73
N ILE A 82 -0.79 10.00 -5.39
CA ILE A 82 -1.43 8.76 -5.84
C ILE A 82 -1.38 7.75 -4.69
N CYS A 83 -2.56 7.38 -4.16
CA CYS A 83 -2.73 6.52 -2.98
C CYS A 83 -3.60 5.31 -3.30
N ILE A 84 -3.30 4.56 -4.36
CA ILE A 84 -4.00 3.35 -4.76
C ILE A 84 -3.02 2.17 -4.74
N PRO A 85 -2.75 1.55 -3.58
CA PRO A 85 -1.74 0.48 -3.44
C PRO A 85 -2.00 -0.72 -4.35
N SER A 86 -3.26 -0.99 -4.68
CA SER A 86 -3.71 -2.08 -5.57
C SER A 86 -3.76 -1.70 -7.05
N ALA A 87 -3.37 -0.47 -7.42
CA ALA A 87 -3.42 -0.03 -8.80
C ALA A 87 -2.48 -0.86 -9.69
N SER A 88 -2.99 -1.26 -10.86
CA SER A 88 -2.15 -1.80 -11.92
C SER A 88 -1.28 -0.69 -12.53
N GLY A 89 -0.21 -1.08 -13.24
CA GLY A 89 0.58 -0.13 -13.99
C GLY A 89 -0.23 0.66 -15.02
N GLU A 90 -1.30 0.07 -15.59
CA GLU A 90 -2.21 0.75 -16.51
C GLU A 90 -2.98 1.88 -15.84
N ILE A 91 -3.52 1.64 -14.64
CA ILE A 91 -4.20 2.66 -13.84
C ILE A 91 -3.24 3.79 -13.49
N ASN A 92 -2.04 3.46 -13.02
CA ASN A 92 -1.02 4.46 -12.69
C ASN A 92 -0.62 5.29 -13.92
N ARG A 93 -0.40 4.66 -15.09
CA ARG A 93 -0.13 5.39 -16.35
C ARG A 93 -1.23 6.37 -16.71
N ASN A 94 -2.50 5.96 -16.57
CA ASN A 94 -3.63 6.83 -16.87
C ASN A 94 -3.66 8.05 -15.93
N ILE A 95 -3.45 7.85 -14.64
CA ILE A 95 -3.39 8.94 -13.64
C ILE A 95 -2.23 9.88 -13.96
N VAL A 96 -1.03 9.33 -14.20
CA VAL A 96 0.17 10.11 -14.52
C VAL A 96 -0.04 10.94 -15.80
N ALA A 97 -0.60 10.34 -16.86
CA ALA A 97 -0.89 11.07 -18.10
C ALA A 97 -1.81 12.28 -17.87
N ARG A 98 -2.82 12.17 -16.98
CA ARG A 98 -3.69 13.29 -16.62
C ARG A 98 -2.97 14.38 -15.81
N CYS A 99 -2.04 13.98 -14.94
CA CYS A 99 -1.21 14.93 -14.20
C CYS A 99 -0.24 15.68 -15.14
N GLU A 100 0.38 14.96 -16.08
CA GLU A 100 1.28 15.55 -17.08
C GLU A 100 0.53 16.54 -18.03
N GLU A 101 -0.68 16.16 -18.46
CA GLU A 101 -1.57 17.03 -19.26
C GLU A 101 -1.83 18.37 -18.55
N SER A 102 -1.93 18.33 -17.23
CA SER A 102 -2.21 19.50 -16.39
C SER A 102 -0.96 20.25 -15.95
N GLY A 103 0.24 19.68 -16.16
CA GLY A 103 1.51 20.26 -15.69
C GLY A 103 1.63 20.32 -14.16
N VAL A 104 0.90 19.47 -13.42
CA VAL A 104 0.90 19.44 -11.96
C VAL A 104 1.95 18.44 -11.44
N ASP A 105 2.63 18.77 -10.34
CA ASP A 105 3.54 17.83 -9.69
C ASP A 105 2.78 16.61 -9.16
N TYR A 106 3.33 15.42 -9.35
CA TYR A 106 2.69 14.20 -8.85
C TYR A 106 3.69 13.27 -8.15
N ARG A 107 3.21 12.58 -7.14
CA ARG A 107 3.95 11.62 -6.33
C ARG A 107 3.11 10.39 -6.06
N ILE A 108 3.77 9.28 -5.73
CA ILE A 108 3.09 8.03 -5.41
C ILE A 108 3.47 7.56 -4.00
N ILE A 109 2.51 6.92 -3.36
CA ILE A 109 2.75 6.10 -2.18
C ILE A 109 2.77 4.65 -2.65
N PRO A 110 3.93 3.98 -2.61
CA PRO A 110 4.07 2.61 -3.11
C PRO A 110 3.24 1.63 -2.29
N GLY A 111 2.76 0.57 -2.94
CA GLY A 111 1.77 -0.38 -2.40
C GLY A 111 2.26 -1.34 -1.32
N VAL A 112 3.43 -1.15 -0.73
CA VAL A 112 3.94 -1.98 0.37
C VAL A 112 3.68 -1.26 1.70
N PHE A 113 2.43 -0.87 1.95
CA PHE A 113 1.99 -0.57 3.30
C PHE A 113 1.34 -1.82 3.87
N GLU A 114 2.13 -2.62 4.54
CA GLU A 114 1.60 -3.44 5.62
C GLU A 114 1.09 -2.44 6.65
N ILE A 115 -0.23 -2.35 6.77
CA ILE A 115 -0.89 -1.66 7.88
C ILE A 115 -0.57 -2.48 9.14
N LEU A 116 0.61 -2.27 9.70
CA LEU A 116 1.00 -2.73 11.00
C LEU A 116 0.60 -1.67 12.02
N GLY A 117 -0.69 -1.68 12.39
CA GLY A 117 -1.24 -0.73 13.36
C GLY A 117 -1.82 0.54 12.73
N ASP A 118 -2.46 1.36 13.57
CA ASP A 118 -3.17 2.60 13.19
C ASP A 118 -2.27 3.79 12.78
N THR A 119 -0.96 3.57 12.64
CA THR A 119 0.01 4.62 12.27
C THR A 119 0.69 4.26 10.95
N VAL A 120 0.54 5.14 9.96
CA VAL A 120 1.26 5.08 8.68
C VAL A 120 2.32 6.17 8.69
N ASP A 121 3.57 5.77 8.52
CA ASP A 121 4.63 6.72 8.23
C ASP A 121 4.45 7.24 6.79
N VAL A 122 4.25 8.55 6.61
CA VAL A 122 4.16 9.21 5.29
C VAL A 122 5.54 9.48 4.66
N SER A 123 6.62 9.03 5.30
CA SER A 123 7.98 9.11 4.74
C SER A 123 8.11 8.52 3.33
N PRO A 124 7.27 7.57 2.86
CA PRO A 124 7.39 6.99 1.53
C PRO A 124 6.69 7.75 0.41
N ILE A 125 6.23 8.99 0.60
CA ILE A 125 5.81 9.82 -0.53
C ILE A 125 7.04 10.09 -1.39
N ARG A 126 7.06 9.53 -2.59
CA ARG A 126 8.19 9.64 -3.54
C ARG A 126 7.72 9.93 -4.96
N ASP A 127 8.66 10.27 -5.81
CA ASP A 127 8.41 10.38 -7.24
C ASP A 127 7.98 9.02 -7.82
N VAL A 128 7.25 9.06 -8.92
CA VAL A 128 6.78 7.84 -9.61
C VAL A 128 7.94 7.22 -10.39
N ASP A 129 8.25 5.96 -10.09
CA ASP A 129 9.27 5.18 -10.79
C ASP A 129 8.68 4.41 -11.99
N VAL A 130 9.54 3.99 -12.91
CA VAL A 130 9.15 3.18 -14.08
C VAL A 130 8.48 1.87 -13.65
N GLU A 131 8.90 1.28 -12.54
CA GLU A 131 8.32 0.06 -11.97
C GLU A 131 6.84 0.24 -11.59
N ASP A 132 6.45 1.41 -11.08
CA ASP A 132 5.05 1.71 -10.73
C ASP A 132 4.14 1.73 -11.97
N LEU A 133 4.69 2.13 -13.12
CA LEU A 133 3.99 2.18 -14.39
C LEU A 133 3.95 0.82 -15.10
N LEU A 134 4.90 -0.06 -14.84
CA LEU A 134 4.99 -1.40 -15.41
C LEU A 134 4.35 -2.48 -14.55
N ARG A 135 3.82 -2.13 -13.39
CA ARG A 135 3.26 -3.07 -12.41
C ARG A 135 2.15 -3.92 -13.03
N ARG A 136 2.32 -5.24 -12.98
CA ARG A 136 1.24 -6.15 -13.33
C ARG A 136 0.07 -6.00 -12.34
N PRO A 137 -1.19 -6.15 -12.81
CA PRO A 137 -2.32 -6.21 -11.90
C PRO A 137 -2.03 -7.23 -10.79
N PRO A 138 -2.21 -6.88 -9.50
CA PRO A 138 -2.06 -7.87 -8.45
C PRO A 138 -3.05 -9.01 -8.70
N VAL A 139 -2.55 -10.24 -8.66
CA VAL A 139 -3.41 -11.43 -8.72
C VAL A 139 -4.27 -11.40 -7.45
N THR A 140 -5.57 -11.19 -7.61
CA THR A 140 -6.53 -11.29 -6.52
C THR A 140 -6.64 -12.75 -6.08
N ILE A 141 -5.84 -13.10 -5.09
CA ILE A 141 -5.87 -14.42 -4.48
C ILE A 141 -7.17 -14.51 -3.67
N ASN A 142 -8.04 -15.46 -4.01
CA ASN A 142 -9.25 -15.71 -3.23
C ASN A 142 -8.87 -16.32 -1.88
N SER A 143 -8.59 -15.44 -0.93
CA SER A 143 -8.12 -15.80 0.42
C SER A 143 -9.02 -16.82 1.11
N LYS A 144 -10.34 -16.78 0.88
CA LYS A 144 -11.30 -17.74 1.48
C LYS A 144 -11.09 -19.16 0.98
N LYS A 145 -10.83 -19.34 -0.34
CA LYS A 145 -10.55 -20.66 -0.90
C LYS A 145 -9.22 -21.22 -0.42
N ILE A 146 -8.20 -20.38 -0.33
CA ILE A 146 -6.88 -20.79 0.18
C ILE A 146 -6.93 -21.11 1.66
N LEU A 147 -7.62 -20.31 2.48
CA LEU A 147 -7.86 -20.59 3.88
C LEU A 147 -8.52 -21.96 4.06
N ALA A 148 -9.58 -22.27 3.31
CA ALA A 148 -10.27 -23.54 3.38
C ALA A 148 -9.37 -24.71 2.95
N TYR A 149 -8.45 -24.50 1.99
CA TYR A 149 -7.57 -25.54 1.47
C TYR A 149 -6.36 -25.81 2.36
N LEU A 150 -5.78 -24.79 3.00
CA LEU A 150 -4.56 -24.92 3.81
C LEU A 150 -4.83 -25.11 5.30
N SER A 151 -5.93 -24.61 5.84
CA SER A 151 -6.27 -24.78 7.24
C SER A 151 -6.37 -26.25 7.63
N ASN A 152 -5.74 -26.59 8.75
CA ASN A 152 -5.75 -27.93 9.33
C ASN A 152 -5.17 -29.04 8.44
N ASN A 153 -4.46 -28.70 7.37
CA ASN A 153 -3.76 -29.63 6.48
C ASN A 153 -2.25 -29.67 6.75
N VAL A 154 -1.58 -30.69 6.22
CA VAL A 154 -0.12 -30.77 6.16
C VAL A 154 0.34 -30.13 4.87
N VAL A 155 1.24 -29.16 4.96
CA VAL A 155 1.74 -28.39 3.82
C VAL A 155 3.24 -28.60 3.64
N LEU A 156 3.65 -29.10 2.50
CA LEU A 156 5.06 -29.20 2.11
C LEU A 156 5.47 -27.95 1.34
N VAL A 157 6.55 -27.29 1.78
CA VAL A 157 7.15 -26.17 1.07
C VAL A 157 8.55 -26.56 0.59
N THR A 158 8.72 -26.63 -0.75
CA THR A 158 10.03 -26.87 -1.35
C THR A 158 10.78 -25.54 -1.51
N GLY A 159 12.11 -25.57 -1.37
CA GLY A 159 12.92 -24.37 -1.38
C GLY A 159 12.66 -23.45 -0.17
N ALA A 160 12.21 -24.02 0.96
CA ALA A 160 11.77 -23.30 2.15
C ALA A 160 12.84 -22.37 2.77
N GLY A 161 14.13 -22.66 2.58
CA GLY A 161 15.24 -21.80 3.03
C GLY A 161 15.60 -20.65 2.09
N GLY A 162 15.01 -20.59 0.87
CA GLY A 162 15.22 -19.49 -0.07
C GLY A 162 14.37 -18.27 0.24
N SER A 163 14.65 -17.14 -0.43
CA SER A 163 13.93 -15.88 -0.22
C SER A 163 12.42 -16.00 -0.45
N ILE A 164 11.99 -16.66 -1.52
CA ILE A 164 10.56 -16.86 -1.82
C ILE A 164 9.96 -17.92 -0.90
N GLY A 165 10.65 -19.07 -0.71
CA GLY A 165 10.15 -20.17 0.09
C GLY A 165 9.98 -19.81 1.57
N SER A 166 10.91 -19.05 2.15
CA SER A 166 10.80 -18.59 3.54
C SER A 166 9.62 -17.65 3.75
N GLU A 167 9.38 -16.72 2.82
CA GLU A 167 8.22 -15.84 2.90
C GLU A 167 6.91 -16.61 2.72
N LEU A 168 6.87 -17.57 1.80
CA LEU A 168 5.73 -18.46 1.65
C LEU A 168 5.43 -19.23 2.94
N CYS A 169 6.45 -19.74 3.63
CA CYS A 169 6.30 -20.41 4.94
C CYS A 169 5.67 -19.46 5.99
N ARG A 170 6.11 -18.19 6.06
CA ARG A 170 5.52 -17.19 6.97
C ARG A 170 4.05 -16.97 6.68
N GLN A 171 3.69 -16.79 5.41
CA GLN A 171 2.29 -16.58 5.01
C GLN A 171 1.41 -17.81 5.30
N ILE A 172 1.91 -19.02 5.06
CA ILE A 172 1.20 -20.27 5.35
C ILE A 172 0.98 -20.43 6.87
N CYS A 173 1.96 -20.13 7.71
CA CYS A 173 1.83 -20.23 9.17
C CYS A 173 0.74 -19.28 9.72
N LYS A 174 0.51 -18.11 9.14
CA LYS A 174 -0.60 -17.19 9.50
C LYS A 174 -1.97 -17.86 9.34
N ILE A 175 -2.11 -18.80 8.41
CA ILE A 175 -3.35 -19.53 8.10
C ILE A 175 -3.59 -20.68 9.07
N ARG A 176 -2.64 -20.99 9.95
CA ARG A 176 -2.69 -22.07 10.95
C ARG A 176 -2.89 -23.45 10.31
N PRO A 177 -1.96 -23.93 9.47
CA PRO A 177 -1.98 -25.32 9.02
C PRO A 177 -1.77 -26.24 10.21
N ARG A 178 -2.13 -27.52 10.08
CA ARG A 178 -1.83 -28.54 11.09
C ARG A 178 -0.33 -28.74 11.21
N GLN A 179 0.37 -28.81 10.09
CA GLN A 179 1.81 -29.02 10.01
C GLN A 179 2.39 -28.37 8.76
N ILE A 180 3.60 -27.87 8.84
CA ILE A 180 4.39 -27.42 7.70
C ILE A 180 5.70 -28.20 7.64
N LEU A 181 6.00 -28.76 6.47
CA LEU A 181 7.22 -29.50 6.16
C LEU A 181 8.14 -28.59 5.34
N LEU A 182 9.37 -28.38 5.81
CA LEU A 182 10.35 -27.48 5.21
C LEU A 182 11.39 -28.29 4.44
N LEU A 183 11.32 -28.29 3.10
CA LEU A 183 12.32 -28.96 2.26
C LEU A 183 13.20 -27.93 1.54
N GLY A 184 14.53 -28.12 1.61
CA GLY A 184 15.50 -27.27 0.91
C GLY A 184 16.92 -27.77 0.96
N HIS A 185 17.79 -27.27 0.09
CA HIS A 185 19.19 -27.72 -0.05
C HIS A 185 20.16 -27.14 1.02
N GLY A 186 19.82 -25.97 1.56
CA GLY A 186 20.71 -25.24 2.48
C GLY A 186 20.40 -25.57 3.93
N GLU A 187 21.18 -26.41 4.59
CA GLU A 187 21.00 -26.77 6.01
C GLU A 187 20.89 -25.53 6.90
N ASN A 188 21.79 -24.55 6.75
CA ASN A 188 21.78 -23.33 7.52
C ASN A 188 20.51 -22.49 7.28
N SER A 189 20.07 -22.35 6.04
CA SER A 189 18.88 -21.57 5.70
C SER A 189 17.59 -22.24 6.17
N ILE A 190 17.50 -23.56 6.09
CA ILE A 190 16.39 -24.34 6.65
C ILE A 190 16.39 -24.24 8.17
N TYR A 191 17.56 -24.33 8.82
CA TYR A 191 17.68 -24.16 10.28
C TYR A 191 17.18 -22.78 10.73
N GLN A 192 17.58 -21.71 10.03
CA GLN A 192 17.17 -20.34 10.36
C GLN A 192 15.67 -20.15 10.26
N ILE A 193 15.06 -20.54 9.14
CA ILE A 193 13.61 -20.39 8.97
C ILE A 193 12.82 -21.29 9.93
N ASN A 194 13.27 -22.52 10.21
CA ASN A 194 12.65 -23.39 11.19
C ASN A 194 12.65 -22.77 12.60
N ARG A 195 13.78 -22.21 13.04
CA ARG A 195 13.89 -21.52 14.33
C ARG A 195 12.98 -20.30 14.41
N GLU A 196 12.96 -19.47 13.37
CA GLU A 196 12.11 -18.29 13.29
C GLU A 196 10.63 -18.64 13.38
N LEU A 197 10.19 -19.62 12.58
CA LEU A 197 8.77 -19.99 12.52
C LEU A 197 8.32 -20.66 13.84
N LYS A 198 9.13 -21.49 14.46
CA LYS A 198 8.81 -22.09 15.77
C LYS A 198 8.65 -21.04 16.86
N ALA A 199 9.47 -19.98 16.82
CA ALA A 199 9.36 -18.87 17.76
C ALA A 199 8.11 -18.02 17.53
N SER A 200 7.78 -17.74 16.25
CA SER A 200 6.68 -16.85 15.87
C SER A 200 5.30 -17.54 15.85
N TYR A 201 5.26 -18.86 15.59
CA TYR A 201 4.03 -19.64 15.42
C TYR A 201 4.05 -20.94 16.25
N PRO A 202 4.10 -20.87 17.61
CA PRO A 202 4.26 -22.05 18.48
C PRO A 202 3.09 -23.04 18.40
N HIS A 203 1.98 -22.65 17.82
CA HIS A 203 0.78 -23.47 17.64
C HIS A 203 0.78 -24.28 16.32
N VAL A 204 1.78 -24.09 15.46
CA VAL A 204 1.94 -24.83 14.19
C VAL A 204 3.05 -25.86 14.35
N GLN A 205 2.79 -27.11 13.97
CA GLN A 205 3.84 -28.12 13.92
C GLN A 205 4.77 -27.86 12.74
N ILE A 206 6.08 -27.63 13.00
CA ILE A 206 7.05 -27.27 11.96
C ILE A 206 8.18 -28.30 11.97
N GLU A 207 8.41 -28.91 10.81
CA GLU A 207 9.38 -30.01 10.66
C GLU A 207 10.24 -29.79 9.40
N PRO A 208 11.57 -29.71 9.55
CA PRO A 208 12.51 -29.75 8.43
C PRO A 208 12.69 -31.20 7.95
N ILE A 209 12.77 -31.39 6.63
CA ILE A 209 13.00 -32.68 5.97
C ILE A 209 14.08 -32.57 4.89
#